data_25c0d195a5166da5e5a64fb2c38a598e
#
_entry.id   25c0d195a5166da5e5a64fb2c38a598e
#
_cell.length_a   1.000
_cell.length_b   1.000
_cell.length_c   1.000
_cell.angle_alpha   90.00
_cell.angle_beta   90.00
_cell.angle_gamma   90.00
#
_symmetry.space_group_name_H-M   'P 1'
#
loop_
_entity.id
_entity.type
_entity.pdbx_description
1 polymer ?
#
loop_
_entity_poly.entity_id
_entity_poly.type
_entity_poly.pdbx_seq_one_letter_code
_entity_poly.pdbx_strand_id
1 'polypeptide(L)'
;MQNRKPAETVEIAIDSWYGDYLKGAYADYVDRLEELKALIGFAQRFDETQDFLAQIVLLNGETSERRVEPETDAIKLTTIHQAKGLEYDVVFLIGLADGQFPGRRAIENGDVEEERRLFYVAVTRARNELYLSYPKIASRAGPGGMMLTPSRFILELPTDLYEALRIKRNYGW
;
A
#
# COMPACT_ATOMS: atom_id res chain seq x y z
N MET A 1 -29.08 14.59 -22.15
CA MET A 1 -28.09 13.62 -21.67
C MET A 1 -28.45 13.36 -20.23
N GLN A 2 -28.84 12.13 -19.84
CA GLN A 2 -29.09 11.82 -18.44
C GLN A 2 -27.77 11.95 -17.68
N ASN A 3 -27.79 12.75 -16.59
CA ASN A 3 -26.65 12.93 -15.70
C ASN A 3 -26.50 11.61 -14.90
N ARG A 4 -25.63 10.70 -15.36
CA ARG A 4 -25.37 9.45 -14.67
C ARG A 4 -24.42 9.70 -13.52
N LYS A 5 -24.63 9.01 -12.40
CA LYS A 5 -23.72 9.07 -11.26
C LYS A 5 -22.35 8.48 -11.64
N PRO A 6 -21.25 8.98 -11.04
CA PRO A 6 -19.91 8.49 -11.32
C PRO A 6 -19.76 6.96 -11.21
N ALA A 7 -20.33 6.37 -10.16
CA ALA A 7 -20.29 4.92 -9.94
C ALA A 7 -20.94 4.13 -11.07
N GLU A 8 -22.13 4.54 -11.54
CA GLU A 8 -22.82 3.91 -12.66
C GLU A 8 -22.01 4.01 -13.96
N THR A 9 -21.33 5.14 -14.16
CA THR A 9 -20.49 5.35 -15.36
C THR A 9 -19.28 4.41 -15.36
N VAL A 10 -18.61 4.25 -14.20
CA VAL A 10 -17.48 3.33 -14.05
C VAL A 10 -17.95 1.88 -14.21
N GLU A 11 -19.06 1.49 -13.60
CA GLU A 11 -19.64 0.14 -13.72
C GLU A 11 -19.98 -0.22 -15.17
N ILE A 12 -20.67 0.67 -15.87
CA ILE A 12 -20.99 0.48 -17.30
C ILE A 12 -19.71 0.34 -18.15
N ALA A 13 -18.69 1.13 -17.89
CA ALA A 13 -17.42 1.03 -18.63
C ALA A 13 -16.74 -0.34 -18.41
N ILE A 14 -16.77 -0.86 -17.21
CA ILE A 14 -16.22 -2.19 -16.88
C ILE A 14 -17.03 -3.29 -17.56
N ASP A 15 -18.36 -3.24 -17.46
CA ASP A 15 -19.25 -4.31 -17.94
C ASP A 15 -19.41 -4.32 -19.46
N SER A 16 -19.25 -3.15 -20.12
CA SER A 16 -19.48 -3.06 -21.58
C SER A 16 -18.32 -3.59 -22.41
N TRP A 17 -17.07 -3.30 -22.09
CA TRP A 17 -15.93 -3.72 -22.92
C TRP A 17 -14.61 -3.86 -22.14
N TYR A 18 -14.42 -3.09 -21.08
CA TYR A 18 -13.12 -3.03 -20.42
C TYR A 18 -12.81 -4.31 -19.65
N GLY A 19 -13.82 -4.97 -19.05
CA GLY A 19 -13.67 -6.26 -18.39
C GLY A 19 -13.20 -7.37 -19.34
N ASP A 20 -13.71 -7.40 -20.57
CA ASP A 20 -13.27 -8.37 -21.58
C ASP A 20 -11.89 -8.03 -22.13
N TYR A 21 -11.58 -6.75 -22.29
CA TYR A 21 -10.23 -6.30 -22.62
C TYR A 21 -9.20 -6.75 -21.57
N LEU A 22 -9.50 -6.58 -20.29
CA LEU A 22 -8.61 -7.02 -19.21
C LEU A 22 -8.30 -8.52 -19.28
N LYS A 23 -9.31 -9.36 -19.52
CA LYS A 23 -9.13 -10.81 -19.66
C LYS A 23 -8.20 -11.20 -20.80
N GLY A 24 -8.22 -10.44 -21.89
CA GLY A 24 -7.37 -10.70 -23.06
C GLY A 24 -5.97 -10.11 -22.94
N ALA A 25 -5.80 -9.01 -22.18
CA ALA A 25 -4.57 -8.23 -22.15
C ALA A 25 -3.66 -8.57 -20.97
N TYR A 26 -4.21 -9.09 -19.85
CA TYR A 26 -3.47 -9.26 -18.61
C TYR A 26 -3.69 -10.63 -17.97
N ALA A 27 -2.60 -11.31 -17.59
CA ALA A 27 -2.68 -12.60 -16.87
C ALA A 27 -3.28 -12.45 -15.46
N ASP A 28 -3.11 -11.28 -14.84
CA ASP A 28 -3.62 -10.91 -13.51
C ASP A 28 -4.95 -10.15 -13.57
N TYR A 29 -5.76 -10.39 -14.59
CA TYR A 29 -7.01 -9.66 -14.83
C TYR A 29 -7.99 -9.70 -13.65
N VAL A 30 -7.99 -10.77 -12.86
CA VAL A 30 -8.89 -10.94 -11.70
C VAL A 30 -8.59 -9.88 -10.65
N ASP A 31 -7.31 -9.71 -10.30
CA ASP A 31 -6.89 -8.73 -9.29
C ASP A 31 -7.18 -7.30 -9.78
N ARG A 32 -6.90 -7.02 -11.05
CA ARG A 32 -7.20 -5.71 -11.67
C ARG A 32 -8.69 -5.40 -11.69
N LEU A 33 -9.52 -6.41 -11.92
CA LEU A 33 -10.98 -6.26 -11.88
C LEU A 33 -11.47 -5.96 -10.45
N GLU A 34 -10.87 -6.57 -9.43
CA GLU A 34 -11.18 -6.25 -8.03
C GLU A 34 -10.76 -4.83 -7.65
N GLU A 35 -9.62 -4.34 -8.12
CA GLU A 35 -9.20 -2.95 -7.94
C GLU A 35 -10.18 -1.96 -8.58
N LEU A 36 -10.66 -2.26 -9.80
CA LEU A 36 -11.68 -1.44 -10.47
C LEU A 36 -13.02 -1.47 -9.74
N LYS A 37 -13.43 -2.60 -9.18
CA LYS A 37 -14.63 -2.68 -8.33
C LYS A 37 -14.48 -1.85 -7.06
N ALA A 38 -13.29 -1.78 -6.47
CA ALA A 38 -13.02 -0.87 -5.36
C ALA A 38 -13.18 0.61 -5.77
N LEU A 39 -12.81 0.97 -7.02
CA LEU A 39 -13.03 2.31 -7.56
C LEU A 39 -14.52 2.66 -7.68
N ILE A 40 -15.40 1.68 -8.01
CA ILE A 40 -16.85 1.89 -7.99
C ILE A 40 -17.31 2.29 -6.59
N GLY A 41 -16.84 1.57 -5.56
CA GLY A 41 -17.15 1.89 -4.15
C GLY A 41 -16.68 3.28 -3.73
N PHE A 42 -15.54 3.74 -4.24
CA PHE A 42 -15.09 5.12 -4.04
C PHE A 42 -15.96 6.13 -4.78
N ALA A 43 -16.30 5.85 -6.05
CA ALA A 43 -17.14 6.71 -6.89
C ALA A 43 -18.57 6.89 -6.34
N GLN A 44 -19.11 5.93 -5.56
CA GLN A 44 -20.42 6.03 -4.91
C GLN A 44 -20.55 7.20 -3.92
N ARG A 45 -19.42 7.76 -3.44
CA ARG A 45 -19.38 8.89 -2.53
C ARG A 45 -19.67 10.23 -3.20
N PHE A 46 -19.77 10.25 -4.52
CA PHE A 46 -19.94 11.46 -5.33
C PHE A 46 -21.22 11.39 -6.11
N ASP A 47 -21.96 12.50 -6.14
CA ASP A 47 -23.15 12.64 -6.96
C ASP A 47 -22.80 13.18 -8.35
N GLU A 48 -21.76 14.01 -8.47
CA GLU A 48 -21.33 14.65 -9.71
C GLU A 48 -20.00 14.09 -10.21
N THR A 49 -19.91 13.86 -11.53
CA THR A 49 -18.70 13.34 -12.16
C THR A 49 -17.52 14.31 -12.04
N GLN A 50 -17.80 15.62 -12.02
CA GLN A 50 -16.75 16.64 -11.87
C GLN A 50 -16.07 16.56 -10.50
N ASP A 51 -16.84 16.35 -9.42
CA ASP A 51 -16.32 16.22 -8.06
C ASP A 51 -15.49 14.94 -7.91
N PHE A 52 -15.97 13.84 -8.48
CA PHE A 52 -15.23 12.58 -8.52
C PHE A 52 -13.90 12.72 -9.25
N LEU A 53 -13.89 13.32 -10.45
CA LEU A 53 -12.66 13.55 -11.21
C LEU A 53 -11.72 14.52 -10.52
N ALA A 54 -12.22 15.59 -9.93
CA ALA A 54 -11.42 16.52 -9.14
C ALA A 54 -10.72 15.83 -7.98
N GLN A 55 -11.43 14.93 -7.28
CA GLN A 55 -10.84 14.16 -6.19
C GLN A 55 -9.78 13.16 -6.66
N ILE A 56 -9.98 12.50 -7.81
CA ILE A 56 -8.96 11.64 -8.43
C ILE A 56 -7.72 12.44 -8.81
N VAL A 57 -7.90 13.64 -9.40
CA VAL A 57 -6.78 14.52 -9.77
C VAL A 57 -6.02 14.97 -8.51
N LEU A 58 -6.72 15.31 -7.43
CA LEU A 58 -6.09 15.65 -6.15
C LEU A 58 -5.30 14.48 -5.58
N LEU A 59 -5.86 13.28 -5.57
CA LEU A 59 -5.17 12.06 -5.13
C LEU A 59 -3.91 11.76 -5.97
N ASN A 60 -3.97 12.02 -7.27
CA ASN A 60 -2.81 11.88 -8.17
C ASN A 60 -1.86 13.09 -8.10
N GLY A 61 -2.39 14.29 -7.86
CA GLY A 61 -1.63 15.54 -7.76
C GLY A 61 -0.79 15.62 -6.47
N GLU A 62 -1.25 15.03 -5.38
CA GLU A 62 -0.46 14.88 -4.15
C GLU A 62 0.82 14.07 -4.37
N THR A 63 0.88 13.27 -5.44
CA THR A 63 2.10 12.57 -5.86
C THR A 63 3.06 13.45 -6.69
N SER A 64 2.61 14.58 -7.23
CA SER A 64 3.39 15.37 -8.21
C SER A 64 3.85 16.74 -7.74
N GLU A 65 3.16 17.36 -6.79
CA GLU A 65 3.57 18.64 -6.25
C GLU A 65 3.93 18.51 -4.76
N ARG A 66 5.22 18.63 -4.47
CA ARG A 66 5.70 18.96 -3.12
C ARG A 66 5.07 20.28 -2.69
N ARG A 67 3.84 20.28 -2.19
CA ARG A 67 3.45 21.32 -1.26
C ARG A 67 4.36 21.17 -0.06
N VAL A 68 5.26 22.10 0.09
CA VAL A 68 5.91 22.35 1.37
C VAL A 68 4.78 22.82 2.28
N GLU A 69 4.09 21.85 2.89
CA GLU A 69 3.14 22.16 3.95
C GLU A 69 3.95 22.77 5.10
N PRO A 70 3.44 23.86 5.73
CA PRO A 70 4.07 24.37 6.94
C PRO A 70 4.21 23.18 7.92
N GLU A 71 5.31 23.17 8.69
CA GLU A 71 5.60 22.13 9.70
C GLU A 71 4.39 21.95 10.63
N THR A 72 3.50 21.07 10.22
CA THR A 72 2.41 20.61 11.08
C THR A 72 2.95 19.43 11.87
N ASP A 73 2.73 19.44 13.18
CA ASP A 73 3.03 18.32 14.06
C ASP A 73 2.07 17.16 13.71
N ALA A 74 2.42 16.42 12.67
CA ALA A 74 1.59 15.36 12.08
C ALA A 74 2.43 14.18 11.60
N ILE A 75 1.88 12.99 11.75
CA ILE A 75 2.47 11.75 11.20
C ILE A 75 2.24 11.75 9.68
N LYS A 76 3.33 11.57 8.92
CA LYS A 76 3.28 11.38 7.47
C LYS A 76 3.15 9.91 7.12
N LEU A 77 2.10 9.56 6.37
CA LEU A 77 1.96 8.24 5.74
C LEU A 77 2.41 8.35 4.28
N THR A 78 3.32 7.47 3.88
CA THR A 78 3.87 7.47 2.52
C THR A 78 4.19 6.05 2.06
N THR A 79 4.29 5.83 0.76
CA THR A 79 4.85 4.61 0.21
C THR A 79 6.38 4.71 0.10
N ILE A 80 7.07 3.58 0.01
CA ILE A 80 8.53 3.55 -0.17
C ILE A 80 8.93 4.32 -1.44
N HIS A 81 8.16 4.16 -2.52
CA HIS A 81 8.42 4.84 -3.79
C HIS A 81 8.33 6.38 -3.67
N GLN A 82 7.30 6.87 -2.97
CA GLN A 82 7.11 8.31 -2.76
C GLN A 82 8.14 8.89 -1.78
N ALA A 83 8.65 8.07 -0.85
CA ALA A 83 9.68 8.48 0.10
C ALA A 83 11.08 8.58 -0.52
N LYS A 84 11.28 8.15 -1.78
CA LYS A 84 12.59 8.24 -2.45
C LYS A 84 13.07 9.70 -2.52
N GLY A 85 14.25 9.95 -1.98
CA GLY A 85 14.86 11.29 -1.92
C GLY A 85 14.38 12.17 -0.76
N LEU A 86 13.48 11.66 0.10
CA LEU A 86 13.09 12.29 1.36
C LEU A 86 13.82 11.61 2.51
N GLU A 87 13.92 12.30 3.64
CA GLU A 87 14.47 11.75 4.88
C GLU A 87 13.67 12.25 6.07
N TYR A 88 13.58 11.41 7.10
CA TYR A 88 12.79 11.67 8.31
C TYR A 88 13.61 11.30 9.54
N ASP A 89 13.40 11.99 10.63
CA ASP A 89 14.12 11.71 11.88
C ASP A 89 13.76 10.31 12.42
N VAL A 90 12.49 9.95 12.32
CA VAL A 90 11.97 8.64 12.76
C VAL A 90 11.16 8.02 11.64
N VAL A 91 11.43 6.74 11.34
CA VAL A 91 10.69 5.98 10.32
C VAL A 91 10.13 4.70 10.92
N PHE A 92 8.83 4.49 10.73
CA PHE A 92 8.13 3.23 11.02
C PHE A 92 7.86 2.51 9.72
N LEU A 93 8.58 1.43 9.44
CA LEU A 93 8.36 0.57 8.30
C LEU A 93 7.48 -0.60 8.73
N ILE A 94 6.24 -0.61 8.23
CA ILE A 94 5.21 -1.56 8.66
C ILE A 94 4.96 -2.65 7.62
N GLY A 95 4.37 -3.79 8.04
CA GLY A 95 3.94 -4.83 7.11
C GLY A 95 5.07 -5.74 6.61
N LEU A 96 6.20 -5.82 7.31
CA LEU A 96 7.37 -6.60 6.91
C LEU A 96 7.19 -8.11 7.20
N ALA A 97 6.19 -8.72 6.57
CA ALA A 97 5.97 -10.16 6.61
C ALA A 97 6.33 -10.80 5.27
N ASP A 98 6.94 -11.99 5.29
CA ASP A 98 7.27 -12.73 4.07
C ASP A 98 5.99 -13.07 3.28
N GLY A 99 5.98 -12.81 1.97
CA GLY A 99 4.80 -12.87 1.13
C GLY A 99 3.97 -11.58 1.10
N GLN A 100 4.23 -10.60 1.98
CA GLN A 100 3.73 -9.22 1.88
C GLN A 100 4.84 -8.27 1.41
N PHE A 101 6.02 -8.38 2.03
CA PHE A 101 7.23 -7.69 1.63
C PHE A 101 8.48 -8.55 1.99
N PRO A 102 9.14 -9.18 1.00
CA PRO A 102 8.81 -9.18 -0.45
C PRO A 102 7.44 -9.78 -0.74
N GLY A 103 6.79 -9.23 -1.77
CA GLY A 103 5.48 -9.67 -2.21
C GLY A 103 5.53 -11.11 -2.77
N ARG A 104 4.43 -11.87 -2.64
CA ARG A 104 4.36 -13.26 -3.10
C ARG A 104 4.73 -13.41 -4.57
N ARG A 105 4.26 -12.50 -5.45
CA ARG A 105 4.62 -12.50 -6.87
C ARG A 105 6.11 -12.28 -7.11
N ALA A 106 6.74 -11.37 -6.38
CA ALA A 106 8.17 -11.13 -6.51
C ALA A 106 8.98 -12.37 -6.11
N ILE A 107 8.51 -13.11 -5.10
CA ILE A 107 9.13 -14.38 -4.68
C ILE A 107 8.99 -15.44 -5.78
N GLU A 108 7.80 -15.60 -6.35
CA GLU A 108 7.50 -16.60 -7.39
C GLU A 108 8.22 -16.29 -8.71
N ASN A 109 8.36 -15.03 -9.07
CA ASN A 109 9.05 -14.59 -10.29
C ASN A 109 10.57 -14.50 -10.15
N GLY A 110 11.12 -14.61 -8.93
CA GLY A 110 12.55 -14.43 -8.69
C GLY A 110 13.01 -12.97 -8.56
N ASP A 111 12.08 -12.02 -8.45
CA ASP A 111 12.35 -10.57 -8.40
C ASP A 111 12.66 -10.06 -6.97
N VAL A 112 13.09 -10.95 -6.09
CA VAL A 112 13.36 -10.64 -4.66
C VAL A 112 14.41 -9.55 -4.50
N GLU A 113 15.38 -9.48 -5.41
CA GLU A 113 16.45 -8.48 -5.34
C GLU A 113 15.94 -7.05 -5.62
N GLU A 114 14.90 -6.88 -6.43
CA GLU A 114 14.26 -5.57 -6.61
C GLU A 114 13.52 -5.13 -5.34
N GLU A 115 12.80 -6.05 -4.69
CA GLU A 115 12.18 -5.80 -3.40
C GLU A 115 13.23 -5.49 -2.30
N ARG A 116 14.41 -6.10 -2.37
CA ARG A 116 15.55 -5.80 -1.48
C ARG A 116 16.06 -4.37 -1.69
N ARG A 117 16.12 -3.90 -2.93
CA ARG A 117 16.47 -2.50 -3.21
C ARG A 117 15.43 -1.53 -2.66
N LEU A 118 14.14 -1.87 -2.75
CA LEU A 118 13.08 -1.08 -2.12
C LEU A 118 13.22 -1.07 -0.59
N PHE A 119 13.54 -2.21 0.02
CA PHE A 119 13.83 -2.27 1.45
C PHE A 119 15.00 -1.37 1.83
N TYR A 120 16.10 -1.43 1.08
CA TYR A 120 17.25 -0.55 1.29
C TYR A 120 16.86 0.94 1.18
N VAL A 121 16.06 1.30 0.16
CA VAL A 121 15.56 2.67 0.04
C VAL A 121 14.74 3.06 1.27
N ALA A 122 13.86 2.18 1.76
CA ALA A 122 13.02 2.47 2.92
C ALA A 122 13.82 2.68 4.20
N VAL A 123 14.78 1.79 4.50
CA VAL A 123 15.58 1.87 5.73
C VAL A 123 16.50 3.10 5.74
N THR A 124 17.01 3.49 4.56
CA THR A 124 17.85 4.70 4.41
C THR A 124 17.08 6.00 4.49
N ARG A 125 15.75 5.97 4.68
CA ARG A 125 14.96 7.19 4.93
C ARG A 125 15.03 7.67 6.37
N ALA A 126 15.44 6.82 7.30
CA ALA A 126 15.59 7.17 8.71
C ALA A 126 16.94 7.86 8.96
N ARG A 127 16.89 9.02 9.63
CA ARG A 127 18.08 9.74 10.09
C ARG A 127 18.55 9.27 11.45
N ASN A 128 17.62 9.11 12.40
CA ASN A 128 17.92 8.86 13.78
C ASN A 128 17.37 7.52 14.26
N GLU A 129 16.11 7.22 13.98
CA GLU A 129 15.43 6.03 14.49
C GLU A 129 14.67 5.29 13.40
N LEU A 130 14.80 3.96 13.38
CA LEU A 130 14.11 3.09 12.47
C LEU A 130 13.39 1.98 13.25
N TYR A 131 12.08 1.89 13.06
CA TYR A 131 11.25 0.84 13.63
C TYR A 131 10.74 -0.08 12.52
N LEU A 132 11.07 -1.37 12.60
CA LEU A 132 10.62 -2.39 11.68
C LEU A 132 9.52 -3.22 12.35
N SER A 133 8.38 -3.40 11.69
CA SER A 133 7.29 -4.17 12.26
C SER A 133 6.62 -5.10 11.24
N TYR A 134 6.15 -6.24 11.73
CA TYR A 134 5.39 -7.19 10.92
C TYR A 134 4.16 -7.69 11.68
N PRO A 135 3.03 -7.95 10.99
CA PRO A 135 1.86 -8.54 11.60
C PRO A 135 2.09 -10.05 11.82
N LYS A 136 1.72 -10.57 12.98
CA LYS A 136 1.80 -12.02 13.26
C LYS A 136 0.64 -12.81 12.64
N ILE A 137 -0.46 -12.13 12.37
CA ILE A 137 -1.70 -12.73 11.84
C ILE A 137 -2.18 -11.90 10.65
N ALA A 138 -2.53 -12.56 9.55
CA ALA A 138 -3.10 -11.89 8.39
C ALA A 138 -4.51 -11.37 8.70
N SER A 139 -4.78 -10.08 8.46
CA SER A 139 -6.07 -9.44 8.74
C SER A 139 -7.24 -10.02 7.94
N ARG A 140 -6.99 -10.63 6.78
CA ARG A 140 -8.00 -11.20 5.86
C ARG A 140 -8.16 -12.72 5.99
N ALA A 141 -7.42 -13.37 6.87
CA ALA A 141 -7.66 -14.78 7.16
C ALA A 141 -8.95 -14.89 7.99
N GLY A 142 -9.94 -15.66 7.51
CA GLY A 142 -11.19 -15.93 8.20
C GLY A 142 -10.99 -16.47 9.63
N PRO A 143 -12.04 -17.04 10.26
CA PRO A 143 -11.93 -17.61 11.61
C PRO A 143 -10.78 -18.61 11.69
N GLY A 144 -9.71 -18.27 12.43
CA GLY A 144 -8.50 -19.11 12.54
C GLY A 144 -7.20 -18.41 12.14
N GLY A 145 -7.27 -17.28 11.45
CA GLY A 145 -6.13 -16.44 11.09
C GLY A 145 -4.92 -17.20 10.53
N MET A 146 -4.33 -16.71 9.45
CA MET A 146 -3.07 -17.27 8.95
C MET A 146 -1.90 -16.63 9.70
N MET A 147 -1.05 -17.47 10.33
CA MET A 147 0.20 -16.99 10.94
C MET A 147 1.16 -16.51 9.85
N LEU A 148 1.72 -15.34 10.06
CA LEU A 148 2.73 -14.74 9.19
C LEU A 148 4.11 -14.85 9.83
N THR A 149 5.13 -15.01 8.99
CA THR A 149 6.53 -14.98 9.40
C THR A 149 7.14 -13.60 9.11
N PRO A 150 8.17 -13.17 9.86
CA PRO A 150 8.89 -11.95 9.51
C PRO A 150 9.42 -12.01 8.08
N SER A 151 9.50 -10.85 7.44
CA SER A 151 10.19 -10.71 6.16
C SER A 151 11.60 -11.31 6.23
N ARG A 152 12.03 -12.01 5.17
CA ARG A 152 13.40 -12.48 5.02
C ARG A 152 14.43 -11.37 5.17
N PHE A 153 14.09 -10.15 4.76
CA PHE A 153 14.97 -8.99 4.91
C PHE A 153 15.25 -8.62 6.37
N ILE A 154 14.28 -8.85 7.28
CA ILE A 154 14.52 -8.70 8.71
C ILE A 154 15.37 -9.86 9.23
N LEU A 155 15.07 -11.10 8.80
CA LEU A 155 15.78 -12.29 9.26
C LEU A 155 17.25 -12.34 8.83
N GLU A 156 17.60 -11.64 7.76
CA GLU A 156 18.97 -11.51 7.26
C GLU A 156 19.78 -10.45 8.02
N LEU A 157 19.15 -9.60 8.82
CA LEU A 157 19.86 -8.59 9.61
C LEU A 157 20.63 -9.29 10.77
N PRO A 158 21.89 -8.95 10.99
CA PRO A 158 22.62 -9.38 12.18
C PRO A 158 21.91 -8.96 13.46
N THR A 159 21.77 -9.87 14.42
CA THR A 159 20.98 -9.64 15.66
C THR A 159 21.60 -8.60 16.60
N ASP A 160 22.86 -8.25 16.40
CA ASP A 160 23.56 -7.19 17.12
C ASP A 160 23.29 -5.79 16.57
N LEU A 161 22.61 -5.68 15.41
CA LEU A 161 22.28 -4.40 14.79
C LEU A 161 20.89 -3.88 15.19
N TYR A 162 20.08 -4.65 15.92
CA TYR A 162 18.74 -4.23 16.29
C TYR A 162 18.32 -4.76 17.66
N GLU A 163 17.39 -4.05 18.30
CA GLU A 163 16.74 -4.48 19.53
C GLU A 163 15.32 -5.00 19.22
N ALA A 164 15.01 -6.22 19.70
CA ALA A 164 13.69 -6.80 19.51
C ALA A 164 12.71 -6.28 20.57
N LEU A 165 11.78 -5.42 20.19
CA LEU A 165 10.75 -4.89 21.06
C LEU A 165 9.54 -5.82 21.12
N ARG A 166 9.02 -6.05 22.32
CA ARG A 166 7.74 -6.76 22.54
C ARG A 166 6.73 -5.80 23.15
N ILE A 167 5.72 -5.44 22.39
CA ILE A 167 4.60 -4.66 22.90
C ILE A 167 3.72 -5.58 23.74
N LYS A 168 3.75 -5.40 25.07
CA LYS A 168 2.78 -6.02 25.98
C LYS A 168 1.51 -5.17 25.94
N ARG A 169 0.40 -5.73 25.47
CA ARG A 169 -0.91 -5.10 25.69
C ARG A 169 -1.27 -5.26 27.16
N ASN A 170 -1.14 -4.21 27.94
CA ASN A 170 -1.81 -4.12 29.22
C ASN A 170 -3.29 -3.83 28.92
N TYR A 171 -4.15 -4.84 28.99
CA TYR A 171 -5.58 -4.62 29.13
C TYR A 171 -5.82 -4.15 30.57
N GLY A 172 -5.56 -2.87 30.83
CA GLY A 172 -6.05 -2.22 32.04
C GLY A 172 -7.51 -1.84 31.78
N TRP A 173 -8.41 -2.43 32.54
CA TRP A 173 -9.80 -2.01 32.69
C TRP A 173 -9.85 -0.90 33.73
#